data_1ca13cb697404edd204879cff2e2bf6a
#
_entry.id   1ca13cb697404edd204879cff2e2bf6a
#
_cell.length_a   1.000
_cell.length_b   1.000
_cell.length_c   1.000
_cell.angle_alpha   90.00
_cell.angle_beta   90.00
_cell.angle_gamma   90.00
#
_symmetry.space_group_name_H-M   'P 1'
#
loop_
_entity.id
_entity.type
_entity.pdbx_description
1 polymer ?
#
loop_
_entity_poly.entity_id
_entity_poly.type
_entity_poly.pdbx_seq_one_letter_code
_entity_poly.pdbx_strand_id
1 'polypeptide(L)'
;AATKKSCEIMIHSYSHLFKIPSTCFRFFTVYGPYGRPDMAYFKFTKNILEGKKIEVHNKGKMTRDFTFINDLVRSIYLLKNKIPNKKKNI
;
A
#
# COMPACT_ATOMS: atom_id res chain seq x y z
N ALA A 1 -5.77 -5.21 -9.64
CA ALA A 1 -4.57 -4.54 -10.20
C ALA A 1 -4.94 -3.59 -11.35
N ALA A 2 -5.73 -4.05 -12.33
CA ALA A 2 -6.13 -3.25 -13.50
C ALA A 2 -6.82 -1.93 -13.12
N THR A 3 -7.79 -1.97 -12.19
CA THR A 3 -8.51 -0.78 -11.72
C THR A 3 -7.59 0.25 -11.07
N LYS A 4 -6.61 -0.18 -10.28
CA LYS A 4 -5.61 0.72 -9.68
C LYS A 4 -4.73 1.38 -10.74
N LYS A 5 -4.33 0.62 -11.76
CA LYS A 5 -3.56 1.18 -12.89
C LYS A 5 -4.38 2.19 -13.68
N SER A 6 -5.66 1.92 -13.92
CA SER A 6 -6.57 2.86 -14.56
C SER A 6 -6.68 4.17 -13.77
N CYS A 7 -6.78 4.11 -12.43
CA CYS A 7 -6.78 5.31 -11.60
C CYS A 7 -5.50 6.15 -11.77
N GLU A 8 -4.33 5.53 -11.86
CA GLU A 8 -3.07 6.26 -12.08
C GLU A 8 -3.08 7.02 -13.42
N ILE A 9 -3.58 6.38 -14.49
CA ILE A 9 -3.68 6.98 -15.82
C ILE A 9 -4.66 8.16 -15.80
N MET A 10 -5.81 8.00 -15.14
CA MET A 10 -6.79 9.09 -14.98
C MET A 10 -6.18 10.27 -14.21
N ILE A 11 -5.52 10.01 -13.08
CA ILE A 11 -4.86 11.06 -12.30
C ILE A 11 -3.80 11.80 -13.14
N HIS A 12 -3.03 11.10 -13.95
CA HIS A 12 -2.04 11.70 -14.84
C HIS A 12 -2.72 12.65 -15.84
N SER A 13 -3.81 12.21 -16.48
CA SER A 13 -4.56 13.03 -17.43
C SER A 13 -5.15 14.28 -16.79
N TYR A 14 -5.79 14.15 -15.63
CA TYR A 14 -6.34 15.27 -14.88
C TYR A 14 -5.27 16.24 -14.39
N SER A 15 -4.17 15.71 -13.88
CA SER A 15 -3.02 16.53 -13.46
C SER A 15 -2.48 17.37 -14.63
N HIS A 16 -2.42 16.80 -15.83
CA HIS A 16 -1.97 17.51 -17.02
C HIS A 16 -2.96 18.59 -17.47
N LEU A 17 -4.23 18.23 -17.58
CA LEU A 17 -5.30 19.13 -18.09
C LEU A 17 -5.58 20.28 -17.14
N PHE A 18 -5.70 19.98 -15.86
CA PHE A 18 -6.12 20.97 -14.86
C PHE A 18 -4.96 21.56 -14.05
N LYS A 19 -3.73 21.17 -14.37
CA LYS A 19 -2.49 21.62 -13.68
C LYS A 19 -2.50 21.33 -12.16
N ILE A 20 -3.16 20.24 -11.76
CA ILE A 20 -3.24 19.81 -10.37
C ILE A 20 -1.99 19.00 -10.04
N PRO A 21 -1.11 19.45 -9.11
CA PRO A 21 0.02 18.64 -8.66
C PRO A 21 -0.47 17.36 -8.01
N SER A 22 -0.02 16.21 -8.49
CA SER A 22 -0.51 14.91 -8.02
C SER A 22 0.64 13.96 -7.74
N THR A 23 0.54 13.19 -6.66
CA THR A 23 1.45 12.11 -6.30
C THR A 23 0.67 10.82 -6.13
N CYS A 24 1.05 9.79 -6.86
CA CYS A 24 0.47 8.45 -6.73
C CYS A 24 1.35 7.57 -5.87
N PHE A 25 0.78 6.97 -4.83
CA PHE A 25 1.46 6.02 -3.96
C PHE A 25 1.10 4.59 -4.33
N ARG A 26 2.09 3.70 -4.29
CA ARG A 26 1.91 2.25 -4.43
C ARG A 26 2.39 1.59 -3.15
N PHE A 27 1.48 1.40 -2.21
CA PHE A 27 1.81 0.78 -0.95
C PHE A 27 1.91 -0.74 -1.09
N PHE A 28 2.90 -1.31 -0.43
CA PHE A 28 2.95 -2.74 -0.16
C PHE A 28 1.91 -3.12 0.92
N THR A 29 2.11 -4.24 1.59
CA THR A 29 1.18 -4.65 2.64
C THR A 29 1.34 -3.76 3.87
N VAL A 30 0.32 -2.96 4.15
CA VAL A 30 0.26 -2.13 5.35
C VAL A 30 -0.38 -2.92 6.48
N TYR A 31 0.22 -2.90 7.66
CA TYR A 31 -0.28 -3.60 8.84
C TYR A 31 -0.37 -2.67 10.05
N GLY A 32 -1.18 -3.04 11.03
CA GLY A 32 -1.36 -2.30 12.27
C GLY A 32 -2.78 -2.40 12.80
N PRO A 33 -3.14 -1.60 13.82
CA PRO A 33 -4.49 -1.54 14.37
C PRO A 33 -5.54 -1.30 13.28
N TYR A 34 -6.70 -1.94 13.43
CA TYR A 34 -7.81 -1.89 12.46
C TYR A 34 -7.48 -2.46 11.07
N GLY A 35 -6.45 -3.30 10.97
CA GLY A 35 -6.10 -4.00 9.73
C GLY A 35 -7.20 -4.95 9.27
N ARG A 36 -7.22 -5.24 7.97
CA ARG A 36 -8.21 -6.16 7.38
C ARG A 36 -7.99 -7.60 7.86
N PRO A 37 -9.04 -8.30 8.32
CA PRO A 37 -8.91 -9.65 8.87
C PRO A 37 -8.60 -10.73 7.83
N ASP A 38 -8.76 -10.43 6.54
CA ASP A 38 -8.44 -11.34 5.43
C ASP A 38 -6.97 -11.35 5.02
N MET A 39 -6.16 -10.44 5.58
CA MET A 39 -4.73 -10.37 5.29
C MET A 39 -3.94 -11.49 5.97
N ALA A 40 -2.84 -11.90 5.34
CA ALA A 40 -2.04 -13.05 5.78
C ALA A 40 -1.56 -12.93 7.23
N TYR A 41 -1.04 -11.77 7.63
CA TYR A 41 -0.54 -11.56 8.99
C TYR A 41 -1.66 -11.73 10.04
N PHE A 42 -2.87 -11.26 9.76
CA PHE A 42 -4.01 -11.42 10.67
C PHE A 42 -4.45 -12.88 10.78
N LYS A 43 -4.62 -13.55 9.62
CA LYS A 43 -5.00 -14.98 9.58
C LYS A 43 -3.98 -15.86 10.27
N PHE A 44 -2.69 -15.61 10.05
CA PHE A 44 -1.63 -16.39 10.66
C PHE A 44 -1.60 -16.20 12.19
N THR A 45 -1.65 -14.96 12.66
CA THR A 45 -1.69 -14.67 14.09
C THR A 45 -2.90 -15.33 14.74
N LYS A 46 -4.10 -15.19 14.16
CA LYS A 46 -5.32 -15.83 14.67
C LYS A 46 -5.19 -17.34 14.73
N ASN A 47 -4.75 -17.97 13.65
CA ASN A 47 -4.61 -19.42 13.59
C ASN A 47 -3.58 -19.96 14.59
N ILE A 48 -2.46 -19.24 14.76
CA ILE A 48 -1.45 -19.60 15.76
C ILE A 48 -2.03 -19.54 17.18
N LEU A 49 -2.74 -18.46 17.51
CA LEU A 49 -3.37 -18.32 18.84
C LEU A 49 -4.45 -19.37 19.12
N GLU A 50 -5.15 -19.81 18.06
CA GLU A 50 -6.18 -20.86 18.15
C GLU A 50 -5.61 -22.27 18.00
N GLY A 51 -4.30 -22.45 17.89
CA GLY A 51 -3.65 -23.76 17.69
C GLY A 51 -3.98 -24.42 16.35
N LYS A 52 -4.44 -23.63 15.37
CA LYS A 52 -4.79 -24.11 14.03
C LYS A 52 -3.59 -24.08 13.07
N LYS A 53 -3.64 -24.97 12.07
CA LYS A 53 -2.62 -24.98 11.01
C LYS A 53 -2.68 -23.69 10.17
N ILE A 54 -1.52 -23.18 9.78
CA ILE A 54 -1.39 -22.09 8.82
C ILE A 54 -1.15 -22.65 7.42
N GLU A 55 -1.88 -22.13 6.45
CA GLU A 55 -1.65 -22.43 5.03
C GLU A 55 -0.66 -21.42 4.45
N VAL A 56 0.51 -21.91 4.10
CA VAL A 56 1.56 -21.08 3.50
C VAL A 56 1.57 -21.30 1.99
N HIS A 57 1.17 -20.27 1.24
CA HIS A 57 1.17 -20.33 -0.21
C HIS A 57 2.60 -20.44 -0.78
N ASN A 58 2.70 -21.09 -1.95
CA ASN A 58 3.95 -21.25 -2.69
C ASN A 58 5.11 -21.79 -1.84
N LYS A 59 4.83 -22.74 -0.93
CA LYS A 59 5.84 -23.37 -0.05
C LYS A 59 6.71 -22.36 0.73
N GLY A 60 6.16 -21.17 1.03
CA GLY A 60 6.89 -20.10 1.73
C GLY A 60 7.92 -19.33 0.90
N LYS A 61 8.01 -19.56 -0.39
CA LYS A 61 8.99 -18.91 -1.28
C LYS A 61 8.56 -17.52 -1.76
N MET A 62 7.64 -16.86 -1.06
CA MET A 62 7.16 -15.52 -1.40
C MET A 62 7.84 -14.48 -0.54
N THR A 63 8.41 -13.47 -1.17
CA THR A 63 8.92 -12.27 -0.50
C THR A 63 7.87 -11.19 -0.50
N ARG A 64 7.66 -10.53 0.65
CA ARG A 64 6.71 -9.42 0.83
C ARG A 64 7.32 -8.37 1.73
N ASP A 65 7.08 -7.11 1.41
CA ASP A 65 7.35 -6.00 2.31
C ASP A 65 6.11 -5.67 3.14
N PHE A 66 6.35 -5.33 4.40
CA PHE A 66 5.32 -4.93 5.33
C PHE A 66 5.65 -3.55 5.90
N THR A 67 4.69 -2.64 5.84
CA THR A 67 4.85 -1.27 6.35
C THR A 67 3.89 -1.05 7.50
N PHE A 68 4.40 -0.56 8.64
CA PHE A 68 3.56 -0.24 9.77
C PHE A 68 2.71 1.00 9.48
N ILE A 69 1.44 0.97 9.87
CA ILE A 69 0.47 2.02 9.50
C ILE A 69 0.91 3.42 9.96
N ASN A 70 1.48 3.56 11.16
CA ASN A 70 1.90 4.86 11.68
C ASN A 70 3.05 5.46 10.85
N ASP A 71 3.99 4.64 10.40
CA ASP A 71 5.11 5.08 9.56
C ASP A 71 4.60 5.54 8.19
N LEU A 72 3.63 4.82 7.64
CA LEU A 72 2.97 5.20 6.40
C LEU A 72 2.25 6.55 6.54
N VAL A 73 1.41 6.71 7.55
CA VAL A 73 0.66 7.94 7.79
C VAL A 73 1.61 9.12 8.01
N ARG A 74 2.67 8.92 8.80
CA ARG A 74 3.71 9.94 9.01
C ARG A 74 4.38 10.34 7.70
N SER A 75 4.71 9.37 6.85
CA SER A 75 5.33 9.63 5.55
C SER A 75 4.42 10.46 4.64
N ILE A 76 3.13 10.12 4.56
CA ILE A 76 2.14 10.88 3.79
C ILE A 76 2.01 12.30 4.36
N TYR A 77 1.94 12.43 5.69
CA TYR A 77 1.83 13.73 6.35
C TYR A 77 3.04 14.63 6.04
N LEU A 78 4.25 14.11 6.05
CA LEU A 78 5.46 14.85 5.70
C LEU A 78 5.50 15.27 4.22
N LEU A 79 4.88 14.48 3.35
CA LEU A 79 4.84 14.74 1.91
C LEU A 79 3.73 15.71 1.49
N LYS A 80 2.68 15.90 2.29
CA LYS A 80 1.52 16.73 1.92
C LYS A 80 1.86 18.16 1.50
N ASN A 81 2.93 18.74 2.06
CA ASN A 81 3.36 20.10 1.77
C ASN A 81 4.46 20.17 0.70
N LYS A 82 4.84 19.03 0.11
CA LYS A 82 5.85 18.97 -0.94
C LYS A 82 5.17 18.87 -2.30
N ILE A 83 5.26 19.92 -3.09
CA ILE A 83 4.74 19.92 -4.45
C ILE A 83 5.58 18.94 -5.30
N PRO A 84 4.97 17.98 -6.00
CA PRO A 84 5.69 17.06 -6.86
C PRO A 84 6.46 17.79 -7.95
N ASN A 85 7.72 17.48 -8.11
CA ASN A 85 8.55 18.09 -9.15
C ASN A 85 8.20 17.46 -10.50
N LYS A 86 7.87 18.27 -11.51
CA LYS A 86 7.51 17.83 -12.87
C LYS A 86 8.55 16.94 -13.57
N LYS A 87 9.79 16.88 -13.04
CA LYS A 87 10.94 16.18 -13.65
C LYS A 87 11.30 14.85 -13.00
N LYS A 88 10.62 14.42 -11.96
CA LYS A 88 10.90 13.12 -11.32
C LYS A 88 9.67 12.22 -11.41
N ASN A 89 9.57 11.50 -12.53
CA ASN A 89 8.89 10.22 -12.53
C ASN A 89 9.76 9.27 -11.71
N ILE A 90 9.33 8.95 -10.50
CA ILE A 90 9.86 7.84 -9.71
C ILE A 90 8.98 6.64 -9.97
#